data_8b485f7df8095a283d7c4d36d871c916
#
_entry.id   8b485f7df8095a283d7c4d36d871c916
#
_cell.length_a   1.000
_cell.length_b   1.000
_cell.length_c   1.000
_cell.angle_alpha   90.00
_cell.angle_beta   90.00
_cell.angle_gamma   90.00
#
_symmetry.space_group_name_H-M   'P 1'
#
loop_
_entity.id
_entity.type
_entity.pdbx_description
1 polymer ?
#
loop_
_entity_poly.entity_id
_entity_poly.type
_entity_poly.pdbx_seq_one_letter_code
_entity_poly.pdbx_strand_id
1 'polypeptide(L)'
;MRKSIAIIGGSIAGLSAALFFASAKNEELDFDITVFDEGKADLKAAAIYNVPFFPKGAKADEIYTHIKAQIASMLEVKYIDSKVVSISGEKGDFTVNDEQGLGIKADYIIVATGANKSDIKELEDFVIPHELIPKPNKFCFKHHGRQIIKEGIYAAGLASGVTTMVACAMGSANEAACAMGSANEAACAILSDIKGAVSVYHDTPTTRN
;
A
#
# COMPACT_ATOMS: atom_id res chain seq x y z
N MET A 1 18.77 -2.71 10.48
CA MET A 1 18.44 -1.29 10.15
C MET A 1 16.92 -1.14 10.24
N ARG A 2 16.42 -0.14 10.98
CA ARG A 2 14.98 0.13 11.10
C ARG A 2 14.57 1.25 10.13
N LYS A 3 13.51 1.06 9.36
CA LYS A 3 12.97 2.03 8.40
C LYS A 3 11.53 2.38 8.73
N SER A 4 11.21 3.66 8.66
CA SER A 4 9.86 4.17 8.88
C SER A 4 9.10 4.28 7.54
N ILE A 5 7.89 3.73 7.52
CA ILE A 5 7.04 3.68 6.32
C ILE A 5 5.66 4.23 6.66
N ALA A 6 5.24 5.27 5.95
CA ALA A 6 3.87 5.76 6.00
C ALA A 6 3.05 5.16 4.85
N ILE A 7 1.93 4.53 5.18
CA ILE A 7 0.98 3.99 4.21
C ILE A 7 -0.29 4.82 4.29
N ILE A 8 -0.66 5.46 3.18
CA ILE A 8 -1.82 6.33 3.07
C ILE A 8 -2.95 5.55 2.40
N GLY A 9 -3.92 5.09 3.20
CA GLY A 9 -5.03 4.23 2.81
C GLY A 9 -4.94 2.86 3.47
N GLY A 10 -5.84 2.57 4.39
CA GLY A 10 -5.92 1.32 5.18
C GLY A 10 -6.84 0.26 4.59
N SER A 11 -7.14 0.33 3.29
CA SER A 11 -7.89 -0.70 2.57
C SER A 11 -6.97 -1.83 2.11
N ILE A 12 -7.48 -2.67 1.21
CA ILE A 12 -6.83 -3.93 0.81
C ILE A 12 -5.39 -3.74 0.32
N ALA A 13 -5.12 -2.71 -0.47
CA ALA A 13 -3.76 -2.46 -0.99
C ALA A 13 -2.79 -2.02 0.12
N GLY A 14 -3.20 -1.07 0.96
CA GLY A 14 -2.35 -0.62 2.07
C GLY A 14 -2.09 -1.71 3.10
N LEU A 15 -3.11 -2.50 3.46
CA LEU A 15 -2.94 -3.63 4.36
C LEU A 15 -2.06 -4.74 3.75
N SER A 16 -2.14 -4.97 2.43
CA SER A 16 -1.26 -5.92 1.75
C SER A 16 0.20 -5.45 1.77
N ALA A 17 0.45 -4.16 1.58
CA ALA A 17 1.78 -3.59 1.72
C ALA A 17 2.32 -3.75 3.16
N ALA A 18 1.50 -3.43 4.15
CA ALA A 18 1.87 -3.61 5.56
C ALA A 18 2.18 -5.08 5.90
N LEU A 19 1.36 -6.01 5.39
CA LEU A 19 1.58 -7.45 5.55
C LEU A 19 2.89 -7.91 4.90
N PHE A 20 3.21 -7.39 3.72
CA PHE A 20 4.46 -7.70 3.03
C PHE A 20 5.68 -7.29 3.89
N PHE A 21 5.70 -6.06 4.41
CA PHE A 21 6.79 -5.61 5.28
C PHE A 21 6.85 -6.40 6.59
N ALA A 22 5.70 -6.71 7.19
CA ALA A 22 5.66 -7.54 8.38
C ALA A 22 6.29 -8.92 8.14
N SER A 23 6.02 -9.54 6.99
CA SER A 23 6.60 -10.83 6.59
C SER A 23 8.08 -10.74 6.22
N ALA A 24 8.55 -9.59 5.75
CA ALA A 24 9.93 -9.35 5.35
C ALA A 24 10.87 -8.98 6.52
N LYS A 25 10.30 -8.71 7.71
CA LYS A 25 11.08 -8.39 8.91
C LYS A 25 11.99 -9.56 9.29
N ASN A 26 13.23 -9.24 9.57
CA ASN A 26 14.24 -10.20 10.04
C ASN A 26 15.30 -9.47 10.91
N GLU A 27 16.40 -10.13 11.25
CA GLU A 27 17.46 -9.54 12.09
C GLU A 27 18.13 -8.32 11.47
N GLU A 28 18.19 -8.22 10.14
CA GLU A 28 18.82 -7.11 9.40
C GLU A 28 17.83 -5.98 9.07
N LEU A 29 16.57 -6.34 8.86
CA LEU A 29 15.48 -5.45 8.41
C LEU A 29 14.39 -5.36 9.48
N ASP A 30 14.15 -4.15 9.96
CA ASP A 30 13.04 -3.84 10.87
C ASP A 30 12.25 -2.63 10.33
N PHE A 31 10.95 -2.59 10.59
CA PHE A 31 10.06 -1.58 10.06
C PHE A 31 9.22 -0.92 11.17
N ASP A 32 9.06 0.40 11.05
CA ASP A 32 8.11 1.20 11.81
C ASP A 32 7.00 1.64 10.84
N ILE A 33 5.84 1.01 10.91
CA ILE A 33 4.78 1.22 9.93
C ILE A 33 3.65 2.02 10.56
N THR A 34 3.28 3.12 9.91
CA THR A 34 2.08 3.88 10.21
C THR A 34 1.12 3.81 9.02
N VAL A 35 -0.10 3.35 9.26
CA VAL A 35 -1.19 3.29 8.27
C VAL A 35 -2.22 4.36 8.62
N PHE A 36 -2.45 5.31 7.68
CA PHE A 36 -3.53 6.28 7.76
C PHE A 36 -4.74 5.77 7.00
N ASP A 37 -5.93 5.83 7.58
CA ASP A 37 -7.17 5.42 6.94
C ASP A 37 -8.32 6.36 7.33
N GLU A 38 -8.93 7.03 6.36
CA GLU A 38 -10.13 7.84 6.59
C GLU A 38 -11.44 7.03 6.60
N GLY A 39 -11.35 5.71 6.47
CA GLY A 39 -12.49 4.80 6.55
C GLY A 39 -13.42 4.77 5.33
N LYS A 40 -13.07 5.42 4.22
CA LYS A 40 -13.94 5.61 3.03
C LYS A 40 -13.64 4.68 1.85
N ALA A 41 -13.12 3.47 2.10
CA ALA A 41 -12.79 2.55 1.03
C ALA A 41 -14.04 2.06 0.27
N ASP A 42 -14.00 2.14 -1.06
CA ASP A 42 -15.08 1.66 -1.96
C ASP A 42 -15.39 0.17 -1.73
N LEU A 43 -14.42 -0.63 -1.31
CA LEU A 43 -14.57 -2.05 -1.04
C LEU A 43 -15.55 -2.36 0.10
N LYS A 44 -15.77 -1.43 1.05
CA LYS A 44 -16.72 -1.62 2.15
C LYS A 44 -18.16 -1.86 1.68
N ALA A 45 -18.51 -1.34 0.51
CA ALA A 45 -19.84 -1.53 -0.10
C ALA A 45 -19.97 -2.83 -0.90
N ALA A 46 -18.89 -3.60 -1.07
CA ALA A 46 -18.86 -4.78 -1.92
C ALA A 46 -18.91 -6.10 -1.14
N ALA A 47 -19.43 -7.14 -1.80
CA ALA A 47 -19.22 -8.53 -1.41
C ALA A 47 -18.23 -9.15 -2.41
N ILE A 48 -17.30 -9.95 -1.94
CA ILE A 48 -16.17 -10.44 -2.71
C ILE A 48 -16.37 -11.93 -3.01
N TYR A 49 -16.24 -12.29 -4.30
CA TYR A 49 -16.57 -13.63 -4.78
C TYR A 49 -15.39 -14.36 -5.43
N ASN A 50 -14.30 -13.67 -5.69
CA ASN A 50 -13.23 -14.15 -6.56
C ASN A 50 -11.83 -13.99 -5.95
N VAL A 51 -11.74 -13.95 -4.64
CA VAL A 51 -10.46 -13.94 -3.92
C VAL A 51 -10.24 -15.32 -3.31
N PRO A 52 -9.16 -16.02 -3.67
CA PRO A 52 -8.80 -17.28 -3.03
C PRO A 52 -8.67 -17.11 -1.52
N PHE A 53 -8.96 -18.17 -0.77
CA PHE A 53 -8.84 -18.26 0.69
C PHE A 53 -9.90 -17.51 1.49
N PHE A 54 -10.79 -16.75 0.85
CA PHE A 54 -11.94 -16.13 1.49
C PHE A 54 -13.24 -16.79 1.05
N PRO A 55 -14.24 -16.92 1.94
CA PRO A 55 -15.54 -17.47 1.59
C PRO A 55 -16.21 -16.63 0.49
N LYS A 56 -17.01 -17.29 -0.35
CA LYS A 56 -17.86 -16.60 -1.33
C LYS A 56 -18.75 -15.58 -0.64
N GLY A 57 -18.66 -14.32 -1.03
CA GLY A 57 -19.44 -13.22 -0.48
C GLY A 57 -18.83 -12.57 0.77
N ALA A 58 -17.55 -12.86 1.07
CA ALA A 58 -16.82 -12.21 2.16
C ALA A 58 -16.93 -10.70 2.10
N LYS A 59 -17.08 -10.06 3.24
CA LYS A 59 -17.15 -8.60 3.37
C LYS A 59 -15.76 -8.02 3.61
N ALA A 60 -15.60 -6.75 3.23
CA ALA A 60 -14.33 -6.05 3.41
C ALA A 60 -13.82 -6.08 4.86
N ASP A 61 -14.70 -5.87 5.83
CA ASP A 61 -14.32 -5.82 7.23
C ASP A 61 -13.81 -7.19 7.74
N GLU A 62 -14.36 -8.30 7.25
CA GLU A 62 -13.87 -9.64 7.57
C GLU A 62 -12.45 -9.84 7.03
N ILE A 63 -12.21 -9.40 5.78
CA ILE A 63 -10.91 -9.48 5.13
C ILE A 63 -9.89 -8.58 5.84
N TYR A 64 -10.26 -7.35 6.16
CA TYR A 64 -9.38 -6.41 6.87
C TYR A 64 -9.01 -6.92 8.26
N THR A 65 -9.98 -7.46 9.00
CA THR A 65 -9.74 -8.06 10.30
C THR A 65 -8.75 -9.22 10.21
N HIS A 66 -8.92 -10.09 9.22
CA HIS A 66 -8.03 -11.22 8.99
C HIS A 66 -6.60 -10.76 8.68
N ILE A 67 -6.44 -9.82 7.75
CA ILE A 67 -5.11 -9.30 7.37
C ILE A 67 -4.45 -8.57 8.55
N LYS A 68 -5.19 -7.73 9.28
CA LYS A 68 -4.66 -7.04 10.47
C LYS A 68 -4.20 -8.02 11.55
N ALA A 69 -4.95 -9.10 11.77
CA ALA A 69 -4.55 -10.16 12.72
C ALA A 69 -3.26 -10.87 12.27
N GLN A 70 -3.13 -11.13 10.97
CA GLN A 70 -1.91 -11.71 10.40
C GLN A 70 -0.72 -10.76 10.55
N ILE A 71 -0.88 -9.48 10.26
CA ILE A 71 0.16 -8.46 10.48
C ILE A 71 0.57 -8.43 11.94
N ALA A 72 -0.40 -8.33 12.85
CA ALA A 72 -0.15 -8.22 14.30
C ALA A 72 0.60 -9.43 14.89
N SER A 73 0.52 -10.59 14.26
CA SER A 73 1.30 -11.76 14.66
C SER A 73 2.81 -11.66 14.35
N MET A 74 3.22 -10.70 13.50
CA MET A 74 4.60 -10.54 13.04
C MET A 74 5.20 -9.17 13.37
N LEU A 75 4.38 -8.12 13.31
CA LEU A 75 4.82 -6.74 13.48
C LEU A 75 3.71 -5.89 14.10
N GLU A 76 4.06 -5.05 15.07
CA GLU A 76 3.17 -4.00 15.55
C GLU A 76 3.11 -2.86 14.53
N VAL A 77 1.89 -2.48 14.11
CA VAL A 77 1.63 -1.42 13.14
C VAL A 77 0.74 -0.36 13.80
N LYS A 78 1.11 0.90 13.65
CA LYS A 78 0.31 2.03 14.11
C LYS A 78 -0.79 2.33 13.08
N TYR A 79 -2.05 2.36 13.51
CA TYR A 79 -3.19 2.77 12.69
C TYR A 79 -3.71 4.13 13.16
N ILE A 80 -3.92 5.05 12.22
CA ILE A 80 -4.40 6.41 12.48
C ILE A 80 -5.65 6.62 11.64
N ASP A 81 -6.80 6.82 12.32
CA ASP A 81 -8.09 7.11 11.68
C ASP A 81 -8.14 8.60 11.32
N SER A 82 -7.46 8.96 10.24
CA SER A 82 -7.37 10.34 9.78
C SER A 82 -6.97 10.40 8.30
N LYS A 83 -7.34 11.51 7.66
CA LYS A 83 -7.02 11.79 6.27
C LYS A 83 -5.68 12.52 6.17
N VAL A 84 -4.77 12.03 5.35
CA VAL A 84 -3.54 12.75 4.99
C VAL A 84 -3.86 13.87 4.00
N VAL A 85 -3.34 15.05 4.27
CA VAL A 85 -3.59 16.27 3.47
C VAL A 85 -2.33 16.86 2.84
N SER A 86 -1.16 16.55 3.38
CA SER A 86 0.10 17.02 2.79
C SER A 86 1.28 16.11 3.11
N ILE A 87 2.28 16.17 2.23
CA ILE A 87 3.57 15.50 2.38
C ILE A 87 4.65 16.54 2.16
N SER A 88 5.65 16.60 3.00
CA SER A 88 6.81 17.47 2.84
C SER A 88 8.10 16.70 3.07
N GLY A 89 9.23 17.27 2.63
CA GLY A 89 10.54 16.62 2.74
C GLY A 89 10.89 15.76 1.52
N GLU A 90 11.88 14.90 1.71
CA GLU A 90 12.44 14.04 0.67
C GLU A 90 12.65 12.62 1.18
N LYS A 91 13.06 11.69 0.31
CA LYS A 91 13.35 10.30 0.67
C LYS A 91 14.30 10.22 1.86
N GLY A 92 13.89 9.51 2.88
CA GLY A 92 14.61 9.38 4.15
C GLY A 92 14.22 10.38 5.22
N ASP A 93 13.47 11.47 4.88
CA ASP A 93 13.01 12.48 5.85
C ASP A 93 11.68 13.14 5.42
N PHE A 94 10.72 12.33 5.03
CA PHE A 94 9.37 12.84 4.80
C PHE A 94 8.66 13.21 6.10
N THR A 95 7.75 14.17 6.00
CA THR A 95 6.73 14.44 7.02
C THR A 95 5.36 14.30 6.36
N VAL A 96 4.56 13.39 6.87
CA VAL A 96 3.18 13.15 6.42
C VAL A 96 2.25 13.81 7.43
N ASN A 97 1.46 14.78 6.97
CA ASN A 97 0.54 15.52 7.84
C ASN A 97 -0.90 15.12 7.54
N ASP A 98 -1.66 14.91 8.60
CA ASP A 98 -3.08 14.66 8.51
C ASP A 98 -3.93 15.93 8.67
N GLU A 99 -5.25 15.79 8.48
CA GLU A 99 -6.21 16.89 8.64
C GLU A 99 -6.34 17.40 10.07
N GLN A 100 -5.83 16.67 11.06
CA GLN A 100 -5.86 17.05 12.48
C GLN A 100 -4.58 17.77 12.91
N GLY A 101 -3.61 17.93 12.00
CA GLY A 101 -2.32 18.58 12.25
C GLY A 101 -1.27 17.66 12.87
N LEU A 102 -1.51 16.35 12.91
CA LEU A 102 -0.50 15.38 13.31
C LEU A 102 0.51 15.19 12.18
N GLY A 103 1.79 15.41 12.45
CA GLY A 103 2.92 15.14 11.55
C GLY A 103 3.66 13.87 11.92
N ILE A 104 3.76 12.91 11.01
CA ILE A 104 4.50 11.67 11.19
C ILE A 104 5.70 11.65 10.24
N LYS A 105 6.88 11.32 10.78
CA LYS A 105 8.11 11.14 10.00
C LYS A 105 8.11 9.78 9.32
N ALA A 106 8.59 9.75 8.07
CA ALA A 106 8.74 8.52 7.31
C ALA A 106 9.93 8.59 6.35
N ASP A 107 10.65 7.47 6.22
CA ASP A 107 11.69 7.30 5.20
C ASP A 107 11.07 7.09 3.81
N TYR A 108 9.92 6.41 3.76
CA TYR A 108 9.20 6.03 2.54
C TYR A 108 7.70 6.19 2.71
N ILE A 109 7.02 6.42 1.58
CA ILE A 109 5.56 6.59 1.55
C ILE A 109 4.95 5.67 0.50
N ILE A 110 3.86 4.98 0.87
CA ILE A 110 2.99 4.25 -0.06
C ILE A 110 1.63 4.95 -0.10
N VAL A 111 1.21 5.36 -1.29
CA VAL A 111 -0.09 5.96 -1.54
C VAL A 111 -1.05 4.90 -2.07
N ALA A 112 -1.98 4.47 -1.22
CA ALA A 112 -2.97 3.42 -1.47
C ALA A 112 -4.42 3.94 -1.33
N THR A 113 -4.65 5.19 -1.76
CA THR A 113 -5.88 5.97 -1.55
C THR A 113 -7.06 5.56 -2.45
N GLY A 114 -6.90 4.51 -3.25
CA GLY A 114 -7.93 4.08 -4.20
C GLY A 114 -7.93 4.93 -5.48
N ALA A 115 -9.07 4.95 -6.19
CA ALA A 115 -9.20 5.65 -7.46
C ALA A 115 -9.95 7.00 -7.34
N ASN A 116 -10.12 7.53 -6.15
CA ASN A 116 -10.69 8.84 -5.95
C ASN A 116 -9.62 9.93 -6.10
N LYS A 117 -10.04 11.17 -6.38
CA LYS A 117 -9.11 12.29 -6.48
C LYS A 117 -8.33 12.42 -5.17
N SER A 118 -7.01 12.49 -5.28
CA SER A 118 -6.15 12.77 -4.13
C SER A 118 -6.17 14.27 -3.81
N ASP A 119 -6.28 14.60 -2.53
CA ASP A 119 -6.19 15.98 -2.05
C ASP A 119 -4.79 16.31 -1.50
N ILE A 120 -3.82 15.41 -1.71
CA ILE A 120 -2.42 15.62 -1.31
C ILE A 120 -1.77 16.56 -2.33
N LYS A 121 -1.58 17.83 -1.96
CA LYS A 121 -1.14 18.92 -2.84
C LYS A 121 0.16 18.59 -3.59
N GLU A 122 1.11 17.99 -2.90
CA GLU A 122 2.44 17.69 -3.45
C GLU A 122 2.43 16.57 -4.50
N LEU A 123 1.27 15.91 -4.70
CA LEU A 123 1.07 14.85 -5.68
C LEU A 123 0.08 15.23 -6.78
N GLU A 124 -0.48 16.43 -6.79
CA GLU A 124 -1.48 16.88 -7.78
C GLU A 124 -0.98 16.77 -9.23
N ASP A 125 0.27 17.09 -9.49
CA ASP A 125 0.88 17.03 -10.83
C ASP A 125 1.03 15.60 -11.38
N PHE A 126 0.91 14.60 -10.51
CA PHE A 126 0.97 13.19 -10.89
C PHE A 126 -0.40 12.55 -11.07
N VAL A 127 -1.49 13.26 -10.77
CA VAL A 127 -2.86 12.72 -10.87
C VAL A 127 -3.30 12.70 -12.33
N ILE A 128 -3.69 11.52 -12.81
CA ILE A 128 -4.18 11.31 -14.18
C ILE A 128 -5.52 10.55 -14.15
N PRO A 129 -6.34 10.65 -15.21
CA PRO A 129 -7.54 9.81 -15.34
C PRO A 129 -7.20 8.32 -15.29
N HIS A 130 -8.06 7.54 -14.62
CA HIS A 130 -7.86 6.10 -14.49
C HIS A 130 -8.31 5.36 -15.75
N GLU A 131 -7.41 4.74 -16.49
CA GLU A 131 -7.70 4.12 -17.79
C GLU A 131 -8.57 2.85 -17.69
N LEU A 132 -8.41 2.06 -16.61
CA LEU A 132 -9.10 0.78 -16.45
C LEU A 132 -10.44 0.87 -15.69
N ILE A 133 -10.84 2.05 -15.26
CA ILE A 133 -12.13 2.28 -14.60
C ILE A 133 -12.98 3.21 -15.48
N PRO A 134 -13.94 2.69 -16.24
CA PRO A 134 -14.72 3.49 -17.19
C PRO A 134 -15.81 4.32 -16.50
N LYS A 135 -15.46 4.99 -15.41
CA LYS A 135 -16.34 5.89 -14.67
C LYS A 135 -15.73 7.29 -14.63
N PRO A 136 -16.53 8.34 -14.78
CA PRO A 136 -16.05 9.71 -14.65
C PRO A 136 -15.49 9.93 -13.22
N ASN A 137 -14.53 10.83 -13.12
CA ASN A 137 -13.90 11.23 -11.85
C ASN A 137 -13.17 10.08 -11.10
N LYS A 138 -12.66 9.11 -11.83
CA LYS A 138 -11.71 8.13 -11.30
C LYS A 138 -10.31 8.47 -11.79
N PHE A 139 -9.36 8.43 -10.87
CA PHE A 139 -7.98 8.87 -11.06
C PHE A 139 -7.01 7.82 -10.54
N CYS A 140 -5.78 7.89 -11.03
CA CYS A 140 -4.63 7.20 -10.49
C CYS A 140 -3.42 8.13 -10.55
N PHE A 141 -2.30 7.69 -10.03
CA PHE A 141 -1.05 8.44 -10.16
C PHE A 141 -0.26 7.96 -11.37
N LYS A 142 0.25 8.90 -12.14
CA LYS A 142 1.31 8.63 -13.11
C LYS A 142 2.56 8.19 -12.35
N HIS A 143 3.12 7.06 -12.72
CA HIS A 143 4.32 6.53 -12.11
C HIS A 143 5.33 6.04 -13.17
N HIS A 144 6.59 5.94 -12.81
CA HIS A 144 7.69 5.55 -13.67
C HIS A 144 8.14 4.13 -13.32
N GLY A 145 7.49 3.10 -13.85
CA GLY A 145 7.85 1.72 -13.54
C GLY A 145 7.93 1.42 -12.03
N ARG A 146 7.80 0.17 -11.63
CA ARG A 146 7.88 -0.24 -10.21
C ARG A 146 7.05 0.62 -9.25
N GLN A 147 5.92 1.19 -9.74
CA GLN A 147 4.97 1.99 -8.98
C GLN A 147 5.51 3.33 -8.40
N ILE A 148 6.65 3.81 -8.87
CA ILE A 148 7.32 5.00 -8.34
C ILE A 148 6.64 6.27 -8.87
N ILE A 149 5.96 7.02 -8.01
CA ILE A 149 5.41 8.35 -8.33
C ILE A 149 6.55 9.37 -8.40
N LYS A 150 7.33 9.44 -7.35
CA LYS A 150 8.59 10.16 -7.24
C LYS A 150 9.49 9.46 -6.23
N GLU A 151 10.76 9.85 -6.14
CA GLU A 151 11.73 9.19 -5.27
C GLU A 151 11.21 9.07 -3.84
N GLY A 152 11.15 7.85 -3.31
CA GLY A 152 10.66 7.53 -1.97
C GLY A 152 9.13 7.49 -1.81
N ILE A 153 8.35 7.81 -2.86
CA ILE A 153 6.88 7.76 -2.85
C ILE A 153 6.36 6.84 -3.94
N TYR A 154 5.53 5.87 -3.55
CA TYR A 154 5.03 4.79 -4.40
C TYR A 154 3.51 4.75 -4.41
N ALA A 155 2.92 4.37 -5.56
CA ALA A 155 1.48 4.11 -5.67
C ALA A 155 1.16 2.63 -5.39
N ALA A 156 -0.04 2.34 -4.88
CA ALA A 156 -0.51 0.98 -4.68
C ALA A 156 -2.02 0.86 -4.89
N GLY A 157 -2.49 -0.31 -5.26
CA GLY A 157 -3.90 -0.57 -5.54
C GLY A 157 -4.43 0.26 -6.70
N LEU A 158 -5.68 0.69 -6.64
CA LEU A 158 -6.28 1.50 -7.70
C LEU A 158 -5.56 2.83 -7.92
N ALA A 159 -4.89 3.36 -6.91
CA ALA A 159 -4.09 4.57 -7.01
C ALA A 159 -2.90 4.41 -7.98
N SER A 160 -2.47 3.19 -8.28
CA SER A 160 -1.44 2.90 -9.28
C SER A 160 -1.99 2.52 -10.67
N GLY A 161 -3.30 2.65 -10.89
CA GLY A 161 -3.90 2.39 -12.20
C GLY A 161 -4.30 0.93 -12.46
N VAL A 162 -4.22 0.03 -11.46
CA VAL A 162 -4.67 -1.36 -11.64
C VAL A 162 -6.19 -1.48 -11.64
N THR A 163 -6.71 -2.60 -12.16
CA THR A 163 -8.15 -2.87 -12.23
C THR A 163 -8.79 -3.02 -10.84
N THR A 164 -10.11 -2.84 -10.78
CA THR A 164 -10.93 -2.87 -9.55
C THR A 164 -11.01 -4.24 -8.86
N MET A 165 -10.33 -5.26 -9.33
CA MET A 165 -10.31 -6.59 -8.73
C MET A 165 -9.55 -6.59 -7.43
N VAL A 166 -10.13 -7.15 -6.37
CA VAL A 166 -9.46 -7.28 -5.07
C VAL A 166 -8.16 -8.05 -5.20
N ALA A 167 -8.15 -9.14 -5.96
CA ALA A 167 -6.94 -9.93 -6.20
C ALA A 167 -5.84 -9.12 -6.89
N CYS A 168 -6.19 -8.18 -7.79
CA CYS A 168 -5.23 -7.27 -8.41
C CYS A 168 -4.72 -6.22 -7.41
N ALA A 169 -5.58 -5.75 -6.53
CA ALA A 169 -5.19 -4.81 -5.48
C ALA A 169 -4.32 -5.45 -4.39
N MET A 170 -4.56 -6.71 -4.06
CA MET A 170 -3.76 -7.47 -3.07
C MET A 170 -2.41 -7.93 -3.63
N GLY A 171 -2.36 -8.16 -4.91
CA GLY A 171 -1.28 -8.83 -5.53
C GLY A 171 -1.56 -10.28 -5.85
N SER A 172 -1.93 -10.54 -7.06
CA SER A 172 -1.98 -11.91 -7.49
C SER A 172 -0.56 -12.40 -7.78
N ALA A 173 -0.30 -13.66 -7.51
CA ALA A 173 0.97 -14.33 -7.79
C ALA A 173 1.30 -14.45 -9.28
N ASN A 174 0.52 -13.85 -10.13
CA ASN A 174 0.75 -13.93 -11.54
C ASN A 174 1.58 -12.74 -12.04
N GLU A 175 2.74 -13.03 -12.58
CA GLU A 175 3.55 -12.07 -13.31
C GLU A 175 2.76 -11.28 -14.36
N ALA A 176 1.78 -11.92 -15.00
CA ALA A 176 0.90 -11.27 -15.98
C ALA A 176 0.02 -10.22 -15.33
N ALA A 177 -0.26 -10.42 -14.10
CA ALA A 177 -0.84 -9.41 -13.32
C ALA A 177 0.26 -8.56 -12.69
N CYS A 178 1.18 -8.01 -13.41
CA CYS A 178 2.15 -7.03 -12.85
C CYS A 178 1.52 -6.07 -11.86
N ALA A 179 0.31 -6.32 -11.70
CA ALA A 179 -0.60 -5.86 -10.72
C ALA A 179 -0.56 -6.63 -9.43
N MET A 180 0.35 -7.64 -9.35
CA MET A 180 0.36 -8.35 -8.12
C MET A 180 0.37 -7.46 -6.95
N GLY A 181 -0.80 -7.19 -6.64
CA GLY A 181 -1.00 -6.10 -5.84
C GLY A 181 0.06 -5.08 -6.04
N SER A 182 -0.30 -4.01 -6.67
CA SER A 182 0.61 -2.89 -6.78
C SER A 182 1.17 -2.51 -5.40
N ALA A 183 0.48 -2.92 -4.34
CA ALA A 183 0.99 -2.80 -2.99
C ALA A 183 2.24 -3.65 -2.74
N ASN A 184 2.22 -4.91 -3.15
CA ASN A 184 3.39 -5.79 -3.00
C ASN A 184 4.54 -5.35 -3.91
N GLU A 185 4.23 -4.88 -5.12
CA GLU A 185 5.22 -4.34 -6.02
C GLU A 185 5.87 -3.07 -5.46
N ALA A 186 5.09 -2.15 -4.92
CA ALA A 186 5.61 -0.96 -4.25
C ALA A 186 6.49 -1.32 -3.05
N ALA A 187 6.08 -2.30 -2.24
CA ALA A 187 6.87 -2.77 -1.11
C ALA A 187 8.19 -3.42 -1.56
N CYS A 188 8.17 -4.24 -2.62
CA CYS A 188 9.38 -4.80 -3.21
C CYS A 188 10.32 -3.72 -3.75
N ALA A 189 9.78 -2.66 -4.35
CA ALA A 189 10.57 -1.53 -4.83
C ALA A 189 11.29 -0.82 -3.66
N ILE A 190 10.58 -0.56 -2.57
CA ILE A 190 11.17 0.04 -1.36
C ILE A 190 12.25 -0.87 -0.78
N LEU A 191 12.01 -2.18 -0.67
CA LEU A 191 13.02 -3.12 -0.16
C LEU A 191 14.26 -3.18 -1.05
N SER A 192 14.10 -3.11 -2.36
CA SER A 192 15.23 -3.05 -3.30
C SER A 192 16.04 -1.77 -3.13
N ASP A 193 15.37 -0.64 -2.89
CA ASP A 193 16.03 0.63 -2.59
C ASP A 193 16.83 0.58 -1.29
N ILE A 194 16.26 -0.02 -0.25
CA ILE A 194 16.91 -0.18 1.05
C ILE A 194 18.15 -1.07 0.95
N LYS A 195 18.08 -2.16 0.18
CA LYS A 195 19.16 -3.12 0.01
C LYS A 195 20.20 -2.71 -1.05
N GLY A 196 19.89 -1.72 -1.89
CA GLY A 196 20.72 -1.33 -3.03
C GLY A 196 20.80 -2.40 -4.13
N ALA A 197 19.92 -3.40 -4.13
CA ALA A 197 19.87 -4.48 -5.11
C ALA A 197 18.41 -4.88 -5.40
N VAL A 198 18.15 -5.38 -6.61
CA VAL A 198 16.84 -5.94 -6.94
C VAL A 198 16.60 -7.18 -6.06
N SER A 199 15.63 -7.05 -5.17
CA SER A 199 15.22 -8.14 -4.30
C SER A 199 14.02 -8.84 -4.91
N VAL A 200 14.20 -10.07 -5.34
CA VAL A 200 13.09 -10.97 -5.68
C VAL A 200 12.81 -11.79 -4.42
N TYR A 201 11.73 -11.45 -3.73
CA TYR A 201 11.25 -12.28 -2.62
C TYR A 201 10.47 -13.44 -3.21
N HIS A 202 11.14 -14.55 -3.45
CA HIS A 202 10.50 -15.85 -3.48
C HIS A 202 10.54 -16.44 -2.08
N ASP A 203 9.49 -17.16 -1.73
CA ASP A 203 9.45 -17.97 -0.51
C ASP A 203 10.68 -18.86 -0.49
N THR A 204 11.75 -18.40 0.09
CA THR A 204 12.83 -19.29 0.46
C THR A 204 12.31 -20.10 1.64
N PRO A 205 12.42 -21.44 1.58
CA PRO A 205 12.14 -22.28 2.72
C PRO A 205 13.05 -21.81 3.86
N THR A 206 12.52 -20.94 4.72
CA THR A 206 13.21 -20.66 5.96
C THR A 206 13.00 -21.86 6.83
N THR A 207 14.06 -22.58 7.12
CA THR A 207 14.14 -23.42 8.31
C THR A 207 13.95 -22.49 9.50
N ARG A 208 12.73 -22.09 9.76
CA ARG A 208 12.32 -21.48 11.01
C ARG A 208 12.06 -22.65 11.96
N ASN A 209 13.10 -22.97 12.77
CA ASN A 209 12.89 -23.75 13.99
C ASN A 209 12.03 -22.97 14.97
#